data_438c20ac6a57bd7e6ba9fa205fdf19b1
#
_entry.id   438c20ac6a57bd7e6ba9fa205fdf19b1
#
_cell.length_a   1.000
_cell.length_b   1.000
_cell.length_c   1.000
_cell.angle_alpha   90.00
_cell.angle_beta   90.00
_cell.angle_gamma   90.00
#
_symmetry.space_group_name_H-M   'P 1'
#
loop_
_entity.id
_entity.type
_entity.pdbx_description
1 polymer ?
#
loop_
_entity_poly.entity_id
_entity_poly.type
_entity_poly.pdbx_seq_one_letter_code
_entity_poly.pdbx_strand_id
1 'polypeptide(L)'
;MSSYIHFTEEQKQRAAAVDLEEFLRCRGEKLLSSGREKRLASNHSVTVRGNEWYDHAEERGGHAVSFVQRFYGLSYPDAVTLLLGGELGTAYPSAGERTEEPVKPFALPPANKEMRRVFAYLIKHRGIARDVVAHFAKAGLLYEDDEDAEYHNAVFVGTDTDGVPHHAHKRSANSYGKAFRLNVESSDPRYSFHHVGTDRSLYVFEAPIDMLSFITLYPENWQRHSYVACCGTSIQPVLQMLEQAPQLGTILLCLDNDEAGHQASRRMREQLDARYSVERLIPENKDWNDVLPLSGENAQGFAMNEMR
;
A
#
# COMPACT_ATOMS: atom_id res chain seq x y z
N MET A 1 -15.54 -10.76 42.01
CA MET A 1 -14.80 -12.03 41.82
C MET A 1 -14.87 -12.35 40.33
N SER A 2 -13.76 -12.28 39.64
CA SER A 2 -13.71 -12.64 38.20
C SER A 2 -13.80 -14.17 38.13
N SER A 3 -14.89 -14.72 37.60
CA SER A 3 -15.03 -16.16 37.38
C SER A 3 -14.11 -16.53 36.22
N TYR A 4 -13.09 -17.36 36.49
CA TYR A 4 -12.22 -17.91 35.49
C TYR A 4 -13.01 -18.88 34.59
N ILE A 5 -13.19 -18.55 33.32
CA ILE A 5 -13.87 -19.42 32.34
C ILE A 5 -12.83 -20.36 31.77
N HIS A 6 -12.96 -21.65 31.99
CA HIS A 6 -12.09 -22.66 31.42
C HIS A 6 -12.70 -23.22 30.11
N PHE A 7 -12.00 -23.09 29.02
CA PHE A 7 -12.35 -23.70 27.73
C PHE A 7 -11.53 -24.96 27.47
N THR A 8 -12.19 -26.00 26.94
CA THR A 8 -11.46 -27.19 26.44
C THR A 8 -10.60 -26.87 25.25
N GLU A 9 -9.60 -27.71 24.95
CA GLU A 9 -8.76 -27.51 23.75
C GLU A 9 -9.60 -27.55 22.47
N GLU A 10 -10.61 -28.42 22.41
CA GLU A 10 -11.55 -28.46 21.29
C GLU A 10 -12.31 -27.12 21.10
N GLN A 11 -12.77 -26.52 22.19
CA GLN A 11 -13.43 -25.22 22.15
C GLN A 11 -12.49 -24.11 21.65
N LYS A 12 -11.26 -24.11 22.12
CA LYS A 12 -10.24 -23.14 21.68
C LYS A 12 -9.93 -23.31 20.20
N GLN A 13 -9.76 -24.54 19.73
CA GLN A 13 -9.52 -24.84 18.32
C GLN A 13 -10.70 -24.42 17.43
N ARG A 14 -11.93 -24.74 17.84
CA ARG A 14 -13.14 -24.32 17.12
C ARG A 14 -13.25 -22.79 17.03
N ALA A 15 -13.00 -22.09 18.12
CA ALA A 15 -13.02 -20.62 18.09
C ALA A 15 -11.94 -20.04 17.19
N ALA A 16 -10.72 -20.60 17.22
CA ALA A 16 -9.63 -20.16 16.37
C ALA A 16 -9.85 -20.47 14.87
N ALA A 17 -10.63 -21.50 14.57
CA ALA A 17 -10.95 -21.95 13.21
C ALA A 17 -12.15 -21.22 12.58
N VAL A 18 -12.82 -20.34 13.30
CA VAL A 18 -14.00 -19.61 12.78
C VAL A 18 -13.65 -18.81 11.54
N ASP A 19 -14.48 -18.93 10.50
CA ASP A 19 -14.35 -18.16 9.26
C ASP A 19 -14.63 -16.67 9.52
N LEU A 20 -13.60 -15.85 9.43
CA LEU A 20 -13.69 -14.40 9.67
C LEU A 20 -14.50 -13.66 8.60
N GLU A 21 -14.53 -14.16 7.37
CA GLU A 21 -15.32 -13.52 6.33
C GLU A 21 -16.80 -13.64 6.64
N GLU A 22 -17.26 -14.82 7.06
CA GLU A 22 -18.64 -15.06 7.42
C GLU A 22 -19.00 -14.38 8.76
N PHE A 23 -18.11 -14.45 9.75
CA PHE A 23 -18.26 -13.74 11.02
C PHE A 23 -18.48 -12.23 10.79
N LEU A 24 -17.66 -11.61 9.97
CA LEU A 24 -17.71 -10.17 9.67
C LEU A 24 -18.98 -9.80 8.89
N ARG A 25 -19.37 -10.61 7.90
CA ARG A 25 -20.61 -10.41 7.15
C ARG A 25 -21.85 -10.46 8.08
N CYS A 26 -21.90 -11.44 8.95
CA CYS A 26 -22.99 -11.56 9.94
C CYS A 26 -23.07 -10.33 10.87
N ARG A 27 -21.96 -9.61 11.04
CA ARG A 27 -21.90 -8.38 11.84
C ARG A 27 -22.06 -7.10 11.03
N GLY A 28 -22.39 -7.22 9.73
CA GLY A 28 -22.65 -6.09 8.86
C GLY A 28 -21.38 -5.41 8.32
N GLU A 29 -20.21 -6.01 8.52
CA GLU A 29 -18.97 -5.48 7.91
C GLU A 29 -18.98 -5.76 6.41
N LYS A 30 -18.69 -4.70 5.64
CA LYS A 30 -18.55 -4.80 4.20
C LYS A 30 -17.15 -5.21 3.83
N LEU A 31 -17.03 -6.34 3.15
CA LEU A 31 -15.75 -6.86 2.67
C LEU A 31 -15.54 -6.53 1.19
N LEU A 32 -14.38 -5.96 0.90
CA LEU A 32 -13.92 -5.60 -0.45
C LEU A 32 -12.98 -6.68 -0.98
N SER A 33 -13.06 -6.99 -2.27
CA SER A 33 -12.14 -7.95 -2.89
C SER A 33 -10.73 -7.37 -2.98
N SER A 34 -9.73 -8.14 -2.57
CA SER A 34 -8.31 -7.77 -2.58
C SER A 34 -7.48 -9.00 -2.95
N GLY A 35 -7.46 -9.35 -4.23
CA GLY A 35 -6.83 -10.59 -4.70
C GLY A 35 -7.46 -11.83 -4.07
N ARG A 36 -6.64 -12.64 -3.39
CA ARG A 36 -7.09 -13.85 -2.68
C ARG A 36 -7.70 -13.58 -1.30
N GLU A 37 -7.63 -12.34 -0.83
CA GLU A 37 -8.09 -11.92 0.49
C GLU A 37 -9.31 -11.02 0.38
N LYS A 38 -9.96 -10.77 1.50
CA LYS A 38 -11.00 -9.76 1.62
C LYS A 38 -10.50 -8.65 2.53
N ARG A 39 -10.68 -7.41 2.11
CA ARG A 39 -10.30 -6.22 2.84
C ARG A 39 -11.50 -5.64 3.55
N LEU A 40 -11.34 -5.22 4.80
CA LEU A 40 -12.40 -4.54 5.53
C LEU A 40 -12.66 -3.16 4.91
N ALA A 41 -13.94 -2.81 4.72
CA ALA A 41 -14.29 -1.47 4.24
C ALA A 41 -14.15 -0.41 5.33
N SER A 42 -14.31 -0.80 6.60
CA SER A 42 -14.13 0.06 7.78
C SER A 42 -12.66 0.34 8.08
N ASN A 43 -11.75 -0.59 7.73
CA ASN A 43 -10.32 -0.44 7.94
C ASN A 43 -9.55 -1.07 6.76
N HIS A 44 -9.10 -0.22 5.84
CA HIS A 44 -8.45 -0.65 4.60
C HIS A 44 -7.05 -1.24 4.78
N SER A 45 -6.43 -1.12 5.94
CA SER A 45 -5.16 -1.79 6.22
C SER A 45 -5.33 -3.27 6.54
N VAL A 46 -6.55 -3.69 6.92
CA VAL A 46 -6.81 -5.04 7.41
C VAL A 46 -7.40 -5.91 6.33
N THR A 47 -6.78 -7.07 6.12
CA THR A 47 -7.28 -8.15 5.26
C THR A 47 -7.62 -9.38 6.07
N VAL A 48 -8.59 -10.16 5.58
CA VAL A 48 -9.00 -11.46 6.15
C VAL A 48 -9.04 -12.51 5.05
N ARG A 49 -8.75 -13.76 5.44
CA ARG A 49 -8.84 -14.92 4.57
C ARG A 49 -9.14 -16.17 5.40
N GLY A 50 -10.36 -16.69 5.30
CA GLY A 50 -10.83 -17.78 6.15
C GLY A 50 -10.75 -17.37 7.62
N ASN A 51 -10.00 -18.10 8.45
CA ASN A 51 -9.82 -17.81 9.87
C ASN A 51 -8.62 -16.89 10.20
N GLU A 52 -7.90 -16.42 9.21
CA GLU A 52 -6.72 -15.55 9.38
C GLU A 52 -7.01 -14.10 9.03
N TRP A 53 -6.29 -13.21 9.68
CA TRP A 53 -6.29 -11.78 9.40
C TRP A 53 -4.87 -11.23 9.37
N TYR A 54 -4.68 -10.13 8.64
CA TYR A 54 -3.43 -9.38 8.61
C TYR A 54 -3.70 -7.89 8.49
N ASP A 55 -3.02 -7.10 9.33
CA ASP A 55 -3.00 -5.64 9.30
C ASP A 55 -1.70 -5.18 8.63
N HIS A 56 -1.80 -4.71 7.39
CA HIS A 56 -0.67 -4.24 6.59
C HIS A 56 -0.04 -2.96 7.13
N ALA A 57 -0.78 -2.17 7.91
CA ALA A 57 -0.25 -0.95 8.52
C ALA A 57 0.63 -1.23 9.72
N GLU A 58 0.29 -2.26 10.50
CA GLU A 58 1.07 -2.64 11.68
C GLU A 58 1.93 -3.91 11.48
N GLU A 59 1.92 -4.48 10.27
CA GLU A 59 2.64 -5.71 9.91
C GLU A 59 2.37 -6.86 10.89
N ARG A 60 1.11 -6.99 11.31
CA ARG A 60 0.67 -7.93 12.34
C ARG A 60 -0.56 -8.68 11.89
N GLY A 61 -0.58 -9.98 12.21
CA GLY A 61 -1.69 -10.86 11.90
C GLY A 61 -1.98 -11.90 12.97
N GLY A 62 -2.95 -12.78 12.70
CA GLY A 62 -3.32 -13.85 13.58
C GLY A 62 -4.59 -14.56 13.12
N HIS A 63 -5.22 -15.29 14.05
CA HIS A 63 -6.45 -16.05 13.84
C HIS A 63 -7.67 -15.37 14.45
N ALA A 64 -8.86 -15.95 14.25
CA ALA A 64 -10.14 -15.37 14.62
C ALA A 64 -10.22 -14.85 16.07
N VAL A 65 -9.66 -15.59 17.06
CA VAL A 65 -9.68 -15.14 18.45
C VAL A 65 -8.88 -13.85 18.64
N SER A 66 -7.68 -13.75 18.07
CA SER A 66 -6.87 -12.54 18.18
C SER A 66 -7.46 -11.38 17.39
N PHE A 67 -8.19 -11.64 16.30
CA PHE A 67 -8.97 -10.64 15.60
C PHE A 67 -10.01 -10.00 16.51
N VAL A 68 -10.83 -10.83 17.16
CA VAL A 68 -11.90 -10.34 18.02
C VAL A 68 -11.35 -9.61 19.24
N GLN A 69 -10.28 -10.12 19.87
CA GLN A 69 -9.62 -9.40 20.95
C GLN A 69 -9.18 -8.00 20.54
N ARG A 70 -8.57 -7.87 19.36
CA ARG A 70 -8.00 -6.63 18.88
C ARG A 70 -9.04 -5.62 18.41
N PHE A 71 -9.92 -6.04 17.50
CA PHE A 71 -10.83 -5.11 16.82
C PHE A 71 -12.16 -4.89 17.56
N TYR A 72 -12.50 -5.78 18.49
CA TYR A 72 -13.69 -5.63 19.34
C TYR A 72 -13.33 -5.28 20.79
N GLY A 73 -12.05 -5.23 21.15
CA GLY A 73 -11.59 -4.89 22.50
C GLY A 73 -11.99 -5.90 23.58
N LEU A 74 -12.24 -7.16 23.20
CA LEU A 74 -12.73 -8.19 24.11
C LEU A 74 -11.57 -8.91 24.82
N SER A 75 -11.84 -9.39 26.04
CA SER A 75 -10.93 -10.32 26.72
C SER A 75 -10.88 -11.65 25.98
N TYR A 76 -9.83 -12.46 26.22
CA TYR A 76 -9.73 -13.80 25.60
C TYR A 76 -10.97 -14.67 25.88
N PRO A 77 -11.49 -14.79 27.12
CA PRO A 77 -12.68 -15.56 27.37
C PRO A 77 -13.91 -15.05 26.62
N ASP A 78 -14.10 -13.73 26.55
CA ASP A 78 -15.23 -13.13 25.86
C ASP A 78 -15.14 -13.33 24.35
N ALA A 79 -13.93 -13.23 23.79
CA ALA A 79 -13.66 -13.48 22.37
C ALA A 79 -13.97 -14.93 21.98
N VAL A 80 -13.51 -15.91 22.79
CA VAL A 80 -13.80 -17.33 22.56
C VAL A 80 -15.31 -17.59 22.69
N THR A 81 -15.96 -17.07 23.74
CA THR A 81 -17.42 -17.21 23.93
C THR A 81 -18.19 -16.65 22.74
N LEU A 82 -17.80 -15.47 22.25
CA LEU A 82 -18.44 -14.83 21.11
C LEU A 82 -18.32 -15.69 19.84
N LEU A 83 -17.13 -16.20 19.55
CA LEU A 83 -16.87 -17.01 18.35
C LEU A 83 -17.54 -18.39 18.40
N LEU A 84 -17.78 -18.95 19.58
CA LEU A 84 -18.50 -20.20 19.77
C LEU A 84 -20.05 -20.07 19.74
N GLY A 85 -20.53 -18.84 19.51
CA GLY A 85 -21.98 -18.60 19.35
C GLY A 85 -22.58 -17.67 20.38
N GLY A 86 -21.83 -17.30 21.42
CA GLY A 86 -22.27 -16.35 22.45
C GLY A 86 -23.63 -16.68 23.10
N GLU A 87 -24.17 -15.72 23.83
CA GLU A 87 -25.50 -15.81 24.44
C GLU A 87 -26.64 -15.85 23.40
N LEU A 88 -26.39 -15.44 22.16
CA LEU A 88 -27.36 -15.41 21.07
C LEU A 88 -27.44 -16.71 20.26
N GLY A 89 -26.65 -17.73 20.61
CA GLY A 89 -26.67 -19.03 19.93
C GLY A 89 -26.33 -19.05 18.47
N THR A 90 -25.70 -18.00 17.96
CA THR A 90 -25.24 -17.91 16.54
C THR A 90 -24.00 -18.79 16.35
N ALA A 91 -24.16 -19.92 15.68
CA ALA A 91 -23.03 -20.76 15.29
C ALA A 91 -22.33 -20.17 14.06
N TYR A 92 -21.02 -19.97 14.13
CA TYR A 92 -20.22 -19.58 13.00
C TYR A 92 -19.56 -20.81 12.37
N PRO A 93 -19.51 -20.91 11.03
CA PRO A 93 -18.84 -22.02 10.37
C PRO A 93 -17.33 -21.93 10.62
N SER A 94 -16.67 -23.09 10.63
CA SER A 94 -15.23 -23.16 10.57
C SER A 94 -14.76 -22.80 9.16
N ALA A 95 -13.62 -22.16 9.05
CA ALA A 95 -12.93 -22.02 7.77
C ALA A 95 -12.67 -23.43 7.19
N GLY A 96 -13.07 -23.65 5.94
CA GLY A 96 -12.82 -24.92 5.26
C GLY A 96 -11.31 -25.24 5.20
N GLU A 97 -10.95 -26.54 5.10
CA GLU A 97 -9.58 -26.92 4.80
C GLU A 97 -9.16 -26.25 3.49
N ARG A 98 -8.12 -25.41 3.58
CA ARG A 98 -7.54 -24.81 2.39
C ARG A 98 -6.81 -25.87 1.61
N THR A 99 -7.26 -26.16 0.41
CA THR A 99 -6.34 -26.64 -0.60
C THR A 99 -5.37 -25.49 -0.87
N GLU A 100 -4.11 -25.66 -0.49
CA GLU A 100 -3.06 -24.69 -0.85
C GLU A 100 -2.97 -24.68 -2.37
N GLU A 101 -3.63 -23.71 -2.98
CA GLU A 101 -3.34 -23.44 -4.38
C GLU A 101 -1.87 -23.03 -4.49
N PRO A 102 -1.11 -23.64 -5.40
CA PRO A 102 0.29 -23.30 -5.58
C PRO A 102 0.40 -21.78 -5.78
N VAL A 103 1.29 -21.15 -5.02
CA VAL A 103 1.57 -19.72 -5.15
C VAL A 103 2.03 -19.48 -6.59
N LYS A 104 1.26 -18.73 -7.36
CA LYS A 104 1.66 -18.36 -8.72
C LYS A 104 2.94 -17.54 -8.64
N PRO A 105 3.95 -17.81 -9.46
CA PRO A 105 5.12 -16.95 -9.52
C PRO A 105 4.71 -15.53 -9.91
N PHE A 106 5.45 -14.54 -9.43
CA PHE A 106 5.26 -13.16 -9.87
C PHE A 106 5.46 -13.05 -11.37
N ALA A 107 4.53 -12.39 -12.04
CA ALA A 107 4.63 -12.07 -13.46
C ALA A 107 4.11 -10.65 -13.71
N LEU A 108 4.82 -9.90 -14.52
CA LEU A 108 4.37 -8.58 -14.95
C LEU A 108 3.11 -8.71 -15.84
N PRO A 109 2.13 -7.82 -15.68
CA PRO A 109 1.04 -7.68 -16.64
C PRO A 109 1.57 -7.46 -18.06
N PRO A 110 0.92 -8.03 -19.09
CA PRO A 110 1.33 -7.80 -20.47
C PRO A 110 1.29 -6.31 -20.79
N ALA A 111 2.35 -5.83 -21.46
CA ALA A 111 2.46 -4.43 -21.84
C ALA A 111 1.71 -4.15 -23.13
N ASN A 112 0.92 -3.07 -23.16
CA ASN A 112 0.33 -2.55 -24.39
C ASN A 112 1.45 -1.97 -25.31
N LYS A 113 1.23 -2.04 -26.60
CA LYS A 113 2.15 -1.48 -27.62
C LYS A 113 2.29 0.03 -27.52
N GLU A 114 1.30 0.70 -26.98
CA GLU A 114 1.23 2.16 -26.84
C GLU A 114 0.86 2.54 -25.40
N MET A 115 1.27 3.74 -24.98
CA MET A 115 0.98 4.28 -23.64
C MET A 115 0.04 5.51 -23.70
N ARG A 116 -0.81 5.60 -24.71
CA ARG A 116 -1.58 6.84 -24.96
C ARG A 116 -2.55 7.18 -23.83
N ARG A 117 -3.23 6.18 -23.27
CA ARG A 117 -4.21 6.39 -22.19
C ARG A 117 -3.50 6.75 -20.89
N VAL A 118 -2.44 6.03 -20.55
CA VAL A 118 -1.64 6.29 -19.35
C VAL A 118 -0.94 7.67 -19.44
N PHE A 119 -0.38 8.04 -20.60
CA PHE A 119 0.18 9.38 -20.79
C PHE A 119 -0.90 10.47 -20.65
N ALA A 120 -2.08 10.27 -21.26
CA ALA A 120 -3.17 11.22 -21.12
C ALA A 120 -3.63 11.35 -19.66
N TYR A 121 -3.75 10.23 -18.96
CA TYR A 121 -4.14 10.19 -17.56
C TYR A 121 -3.12 10.92 -16.67
N LEU A 122 -1.84 10.55 -16.75
CA LEU A 122 -0.82 11.12 -15.87
C LEU A 122 -0.56 12.60 -16.17
N ILE A 123 -0.54 13.01 -17.45
CA ILE A 123 -0.22 14.38 -17.84
C ILE A 123 -1.45 15.29 -17.73
N LYS A 124 -2.61 14.87 -18.28
CA LYS A 124 -3.78 15.75 -18.36
C LYS A 124 -4.65 15.73 -17.11
N HIS A 125 -4.82 14.54 -16.47
CA HIS A 125 -5.69 14.41 -15.32
C HIS A 125 -4.95 14.49 -13.99
N ARG A 126 -3.64 14.18 -13.98
CA ARG A 126 -2.80 14.23 -12.77
C ARG A 126 -1.80 15.39 -12.77
N GLY A 127 -1.66 16.11 -13.87
CA GLY A 127 -0.78 17.27 -13.96
C GLY A 127 0.72 16.95 -13.95
N ILE A 128 1.09 15.68 -14.04
CA ILE A 128 2.49 15.23 -13.96
C ILE A 128 3.25 15.66 -15.22
N ALA A 129 4.46 16.20 -15.05
CA ALA A 129 5.30 16.66 -16.15
C ALA A 129 5.62 15.54 -17.12
N ARG A 130 5.56 15.86 -18.43
CA ARG A 130 5.73 14.87 -19.50
C ARG A 130 7.11 14.21 -19.51
N ASP A 131 8.14 14.97 -19.21
CA ASP A 131 9.53 14.48 -19.15
C ASP A 131 9.74 13.50 -17.98
N VAL A 132 9.08 13.73 -16.83
CA VAL A 132 9.07 12.81 -15.70
C VAL A 132 8.41 11.49 -16.10
N VAL A 133 7.20 11.52 -16.69
CA VAL A 133 6.51 10.31 -17.18
C VAL A 133 7.36 9.58 -18.22
N ALA A 134 7.94 10.33 -19.17
CA ALA A 134 8.76 9.76 -20.23
C ALA A 134 10.05 9.11 -19.70
N HIS A 135 10.64 9.65 -18.63
CA HIS A 135 11.83 9.06 -17.99
C HIS A 135 11.55 7.65 -17.49
N PHE A 136 10.51 7.47 -16.65
CA PHE A 136 10.16 6.16 -16.11
C PHE A 136 9.63 5.19 -17.18
N ALA A 137 8.90 5.69 -18.17
CA ALA A 137 8.46 4.88 -19.31
C ALA A 137 9.64 4.36 -20.15
N LYS A 138 10.63 5.19 -20.42
CA LYS A 138 11.83 4.83 -21.15
C LYS A 138 12.70 3.80 -20.41
N ALA A 139 12.69 3.87 -19.07
CA ALA A 139 13.36 2.90 -18.22
C ALA A 139 12.60 1.57 -18.09
N GLY A 140 11.39 1.43 -18.66
CA GLY A 140 10.55 0.24 -18.51
C GLY A 140 9.89 0.10 -17.13
N LEU A 141 9.99 1.14 -16.29
CA LEU A 141 9.43 1.14 -14.92
C LEU A 141 7.98 1.64 -14.87
N LEU A 142 7.46 2.16 -15.96
CA LEU A 142 6.10 2.64 -16.12
C LEU A 142 5.58 2.28 -17.51
N TYR A 143 4.44 1.58 -17.56
CA TYR A 143 3.82 1.25 -18.84
C TYR A 143 2.29 1.13 -18.72
N GLU A 144 1.61 1.00 -19.87
CA GLU A 144 0.18 0.70 -19.98
C GLU A 144 0.00 -0.81 -20.14
N ASP A 145 -0.90 -1.43 -19.33
CA ASP A 145 -1.18 -2.85 -19.48
C ASP A 145 -2.14 -3.15 -20.65
N ASP A 146 -2.17 -4.42 -21.07
CA ASP A 146 -3.04 -4.96 -22.14
C ASP A 146 -3.77 -6.23 -21.65
N GLU A 147 -4.15 -6.27 -20.37
CA GLU A 147 -4.88 -7.40 -19.80
C GLU A 147 -6.36 -7.38 -20.18
N ASP A 148 -6.91 -6.22 -20.48
CA ASP A 148 -8.31 -6.02 -20.84
C ASP A 148 -8.42 -5.18 -22.11
N ALA A 149 -9.29 -5.55 -23.04
CA ALA A 149 -9.45 -4.83 -24.31
C ALA A 149 -10.04 -3.42 -24.13
N GLU A 150 -10.79 -3.17 -23.07
CA GLU A 150 -11.48 -1.92 -22.80
C GLU A 150 -10.76 -1.07 -21.73
N TYR A 151 -10.25 -1.72 -20.68
CA TYR A 151 -9.68 -1.04 -19.51
C TYR A 151 -8.16 -1.24 -19.45
N HIS A 152 -7.44 -0.15 -19.61
CA HIS A 152 -5.99 -0.12 -19.50
C HIS A 152 -5.56 0.60 -18.23
N ASN A 153 -4.51 0.09 -17.60
CA ASN A 153 -4.03 0.61 -16.33
C ASN A 153 -2.58 1.08 -16.44
N ALA A 154 -2.21 2.04 -15.62
CA ALA A 154 -0.82 2.37 -15.39
C ALA A 154 -0.19 1.30 -14.48
N VAL A 155 0.89 0.69 -14.94
CA VAL A 155 1.69 -0.28 -14.21
C VAL A 155 3.00 0.36 -13.79
N PHE A 156 3.24 0.43 -12.49
CA PHE A 156 4.46 0.94 -11.88
C PHE A 156 5.28 -0.24 -11.39
N VAL A 157 6.48 -0.41 -11.93
CA VAL A 157 7.33 -1.59 -11.71
C VAL A 157 8.40 -1.27 -10.68
N GLY A 158 8.59 -2.21 -9.74
CA GLY A 158 9.69 -2.21 -8.81
C GLY A 158 10.68 -3.34 -9.13
N THR A 159 11.97 -3.01 -9.14
CA THR A 159 13.06 -3.91 -9.56
C THR A 159 14.10 -4.07 -8.47
N ASP A 160 14.94 -5.06 -8.60
CA ASP A 160 16.22 -5.14 -7.86
C ASP A 160 17.33 -4.33 -8.56
N THR A 161 18.55 -4.44 -8.03
CA THR A 161 19.75 -3.75 -8.58
C THR A 161 20.16 -4.23 -9.95
N ASP A 162 19.77 -5.45 -10.33
CA ASP A 162 20.05 -6.02 -11.65
C ASP A 162 18.94 -5.68 -12.67
N GLY A 163 17.94 -4.92 -12.25
CA GLY A 163 16.79 -4.52 -13.07
C GLY A 163 15.74 -5.61 -13.22
N VAL A 164 15.81 -6.69 -12.44
CA VAL A 164 14.80 -7.75 -12.47
C VAL A 164 13.54 -7.31 -11.74
N PRO A 165 12.35 -7.40 -12.37
CA PRO A 165 11.10 -7.01 -11.73
C PRO A 165 10.68 -8.01 -10.62
N HIS A 166 10.31 -7.48 -9.45
CA HIS A 166 9.80 -8.24 -8.32
C HIS A 166 8.45 -7.72 -7.80
N HIS A 167 8.06 -6.53 -8.21
CA HIS A 167 6.83 -5.88 -7.77
C HIS A 167 6.21 -5.10 -8.91
N ALA A 168 4.88 -5.05 -8.96
CA ALA A 168 4.16 -4.15 -9.82
C ALA A 168 2.90 -3.61 -9.12
N HIS A 169 2.71 -2.31 -9.21
CA HIS A 169 1.52 -1.63 -8.72
C HIS A 169 0.68 -1.16 -9.90
N LYS A 170 -0.60 -1.54 -9.92
CA LYS A 170 -1.56 -1.13 -10.96
C LYS A 170 -2.45 0.00 -10.47
N ARG A 171 -2.65 1.00 -11.31
CA ARG A 171 -3.59 2.09 -11.09
C ARG A 171 -4.49 2.25 -12.31
N SER A 172 -5.80 2.28 -12.07
CA SER A 172 -6.78 2.58 -13.12
C SER A 172 -6.47 3.94 -13.77
N ALA A 173 -6.32 3.94 -15.10
CA ALA A 173 -6.12 5.15 -15.90
C ALA A 173 -7.44 5.72 -16.45
N ASN A 174 -8.59 5.15 -16.09
CA ASN A 174 -9.90 5.56 -16.60
C ASN A 174 -10.42 6.79 -15.83
N SER A 175 -11.01 7.71 -16.58
CA SER A 175 -11.70 8.89 -16.05
C SER A 175 -13.12 8.56 -15.57
N TYR A 176 -13.65 7.39 -15.95
CA TYR A 176 -15.02 6.95 -15.69
C TYR A 176 -15.02 5.66 -14.89
N GLY A 177 -15.99 5.53 -13.99
CA GLY A 177 -16.17 4.34 -13.17
C GLY A 177 -15.36 4.38 -11.87
N LYS A 178 -15.28 3.24 -11.20
CA LYS A 178 -14.59 3.12 -9.91
C LYS A 178 -13.08 3.00 -10.13
N ALA A 179 -12.33 4.03 -9.77
CA ALA A 179 -10.88 3.96 -9.75
C ALA A 179 -10.41 2.88 -8.76
N PHE A 180 -9.43 2.07 -9.16
CA PHE A 180 -8.81 1.09 -8.28
C PHE A 180 -7.29 1.24 -8.27
N ARG A 181 -6.69 0.75 -7.21
CA ARG A 181 -5.25 0.54 -7.05
C ARG A 181 -5.03 -0.83 -6.41
N LEU A 182 -4.06 -1.59 -6.90
CA LEU A 182 -3.69 -2.88 -6.33
C LEU A 182 -2.25 -3.24 -6.68
N ASN A 183 -1.63 -4.05 -5.84
CA ASN A 183 -0.37 -4.71 -6.18
C ASN A 183 -0.68 -5.99 -6.98
N VAL A 184 0.10 -6.28 -8.00
CA VAL A 184 0.00 -7.50 -8.79
C VAL A 184 0.24 -8.72 -7.89
N GLU A 185 -0.47 -9.82 -8.14
CA GLU A 185 -0.36 -11.05 -7.36
C GLU A 185 1.11 -11.51 -7.27
N SER A 186 1.52 -11.96 -6.09
CA SER A 186 2.89 -12.40 -5.80
C SER A 186 3.98 -11.33 -5.93
N SER A 187 3.62 -10.04 -5.96
CA SER A 187 4.58 -8.95 -5.82
C SER A 187 5.30 -9.02 -4.47
N ASP A 188 6.62 -8.86 -4.49
CA ASP A 188 7.41 -8.67 -3.27
C ASP A 188 7.36 -7.18 -2.86
N PRO A 189 6.76 -6.85 -1.71
CA PRO A 189 6.58 -5.44 -1.31
C PRO A 189 7.91 -4.71 -1.02
N ARG A 190 9.02 -5.42 -0.84
CA ARG A 190 10.34 -4.82 -0.65
C ARG A 190 10.78 -4.05 -1.89
N TYR A 191 10.47 -4.57 -3.07
CA TYR A 191 10.85 -3.98 -4.35
C TYR A 191 9.71 -3.13 -4.91
N SER A 192 9.47 -1.97 -4.35
CA SER A 192 8.41 -1.10 -4.85
C SER A 192 8.92 -0.13 -5.92
N PHE A 193 8.03 0.65 -6.55
CA PHE A 193 8.38 1.64 -7.58
C PHE A 193 9.35 2.68 -7.01
N HIS A 194 10.52 2.84 -7.63
CA HIS A 194 11.59 3.68 -7.09
C HIS A 194 12.48 4.28 -8.18
N HIS A 195 13.33 5.21 -7.76
CA HIS A 195 14.46 5.76 -8.50
C HIS A 195 15.67 5.88 -7.57
N VAL A 196 16.83 5.42 -8.02
CA VAL A 196 18.09 5.53 -7.27
C VAL A 196 18.91 6.67 -7.87
N GLY A 197 19.15 7.71 -7.09
CA GLY A 197 20.00 8.82 -7.46
C GLY A 197 21.44 8.67 -6.93
N THR A 198 22.20 9.74 -7.03
CA THR A 198 23.65 9.76 -6.70
C THR A 198 23.96 10.47 -5.38
N ASP A 199 22.99 11.19 -4.79
CA ASP A 199 23.20 11.89 -3.54
C ASP A 199 22.78 11.03 -2.32
N ARG A 200 22.67 11.67 -1.15
CA ARG A 200 22.42 10.99 0.12
C ARG A 200 20.96 11.04 0.59
N SER A 201 20.07 11.58 -0.23
CA SER A 201 18.67 11.84 0.13
C SER A 201 17.74 10.79 -0.45
N LEU A 202 16.86 10.24 0.40
CA LEU A 202 15.77 9.35 0.02
C LEU A 202 14.42 10.00 0.35
N TYR A 203 13.60 10.23 -0.64
CA TYR A 203 12.24 10.73 -0.50
C TYR A 203 11.25 9.55 -0.54
N VAL A 204 10.38 9.45 0.45
CA VAL A 204 9.48 8.31 0.68
C VAL A 204 8.04 8.73 0.51
N PHE A 205 7.28 8.07 -0.37
CA PHE A 205 5.89 8.39 -0.70
C PHE A 205 4.97 7.20 -0.44
N GLU A 206 3.67 7.48 -0.26
CA GLU A 206 2.66 6.45 -0.12
C GLU A 206 2.30 5.81 -1.46
N ALA A 207 2.22 6.60 -2.54
CA ALA A 207 1.87 6.10 -3.86
C ALA A 207 2.79 6.64 -4.97
N PRO A 208 2.91 5.89 -6.11
CA PRO A 208 3.71 6.32 -7.26
C PRO A 208 3.28 7.67 -7.85
N ILE A 209 1.98 7.98 -7.83
CA ILE A 209 1.47 9.26 -8.34
C ILE A 209 2.00 10.42 -7.51
N ASP A 210 2.04 10.28 -6.18
CA ASP A 210 2.56 11.32 -5.28
C ASP A 210 4.06 11.55 -5.49
N MET A 211 4.82 10.47 -5.66
CA MET A 211 6.23 10.54 -6.03
C MET A 211 6.46 11.31 -7.34
N LEU A 212 5.72 10.98 -8.41
CA LEU A 212 5.84 11.67 -9.69
C LEU A 212 5.37 13.12 -9.63
N SER A 213 4.36 13.41 -8.80
CA SER A 213 3.86 14.76 -8.54
C SER A 213 4.89 15.61 -7.82
N PHE A 214 5.53 15.06 -6.79
CA PHE A 214 6.60 15.72 -6.08
C PHE A 214 7.78 16.06 -6.99
N ILE A 215 8.22 15.12 -7.83
CA ILE A 215 9.29 15.35 -8.83
C ILE A 215 8.87 16.46 -9.82
N THR A 216 7.59 16.53 -10.17
CA THR A 216 7.06 17.58 -11.06
C THR A 216 7.07 18.95 -10.38
N LEU A 217 6.75 19.02 -9.08
CA LEU A 217 6.79 20.27 -8.29
C LEU A 217 8.21 20.75 -8.07
N TYR A 218 9.17 19.83 -7.90
CA TYR A 218 10.57 20.13 -7.60
C TYR A 218 11.50 19.51 -8.66
N PRO A 219 11.51 20.05 -9.89
CA PRO A 219 12.20 19.41 -11.03
C PRO A 219 13.72 19.59 -11.02
N GLU A 220 14.26 20.47 -10.19
CA GLU A 220 15.68 20.81 -10.18
C GLU A 220 16.53 19.65 -9.69
N ASN A 221 17.40 19.13 -10.57
CA ASN A 221 18.35 18.05 -10.24
C ASN A 221 17.69 16.78 -9.64
N TRP A 222 16.40 16.55 -9.87
CA TRP A 222 15.67 15.45 -9.26
C TRP A 222 16.32 14.08 -9.49
N GLN A 223 16.97 13.85 -10.64
CA GLN A 223 17.64 12.58 -10.92
C GLN A 223 18.81 12.26 -9.97
N ARG A 224 19.28 13.25 -9.21
CA ARG A 224 20.34 13.05 -8.22
C ARG A 224 19.81 12.51 -6.89
N HIS A 225 18.56 12.75 -6.59
CA HIS A 225 17.90 12.27 -5.38
C HIS A 225 17.36 10.86 -5.58
N SER A 226 17.19 10.11 -4.50
CA SER A 226 16.52 8.81 -4.53
C SER A 226 15.08 8.95 -4.06
N TYR A 227 14.20 8.15 -4.66
CA TYR A 227 12.76 8.19 -4.40
C TYR A 227 12.21 6.78 -4.30
N VAL A 228 11.26 6.55 -3.39
CA VAL A 228 10.52 5.29 -3.30
C VAL A 228 9.04 5.54 -2.98
N ALA A 229 8.16 4.86 -3.69
CA ALA A 229 6.74 4.83 -3.40
C ALA A 229 6.39 3.48 -2.75
N CYS A 230 5.95 3.49 -1.50
CA CYS A 230 5.69 2.27 -0.73
C CYS A 230 4.48 1.46 -1.22
N CYS A 231 3.64 2.03 -2.10
CA CYS A 231 2.36 1.46 -2.53
C CYS A 231 1.44 1.08 -1.36
N GLY A 232 1.51 1.88 -0.29
CA GLY A 232 0.86 1.78 1.00
C GLY A 232 1.71 2.42 2.08
N THR A 233 1.61 1.93 3.31
CA THR A 233 2.28 2.50 4.50
C THR A 233 3.35 1.59 5.11
N SER A 234 3.77 0.53 4.40
CA SER A 234 4.83 -0.38 4.84
C SER A 234 6.22 0.26 4.72
N ILE A 235 7.09 -0.01 5.69
CA ILE A 235 8.50 0.44 5.68
C ILE A 235 9.40 -0.45 4.81
N GLN A 236 8.96 -1.64 4.39
CA GLN A 236 9.80 -2.62 3.70
C GLN A 236 10.50 -2.07 2.45
N PRO A 237 9.85 -1.27 1.58
CA PRO A 237 10.54 -0.66 0.44
C PRO A 237 11.65 0.31 0.85
N VAL A 238 11.47 1.03 1.96
CA VAL A 238 12.47 1.96 2.49
C VAL A 238 13.71 1.20 2.96
N LEU A 239 13.51 0.12 3.74
CA LEU A 239 14.60 -0.71 4.22
C LEU A 239 15.38 -1.34 3.06
N GLN A 240 14.69 -1.81 2.03
CA GLN A 240 15.32 -2.36 0.83
C GLN A 240 16.15 -1.31 0.09
N MET A 241 15.63 -0.08 -0.07
CA MET A 241 16.39 1.02 -0.68
C MET A 241 17.65 1.37 0.11
N LEU A 242 17.58 1.37 1.44
CA LEU A 242 18.74 1.64 2.32
C LEU A 242 19.79 0.53 2.26
N GLU A 243 19.38 -0.70 2.03
CA GLU A 243 20.28 -1.84 1.81
C GLU A 243 20.97 -1.76 0.44
N GLN A 244 20.21 -1.45 -0.61
CA GLN A 244 20.72 -1.35 -1.98
C GLN A 244 21.60 -0.12 -2.22
N ALA A 245 21.37 0.98 -1.49
CA ALA A 245 22.05 2.25 -1.66
C ALA A 245 22.66 2.76 -0.33
N PRO A 246 23.79 2.16 0.13
CA PRO A 246 24.39 2.46 1.44
C PRO A 246 24.86 3.90 1.62
N GLN A 247 24.97 4.69 0.54
CA GLN A 247 25.29 6.12 0.61
C GLN A 247 24.14 6.97 1.17
N LEU A 248 22.92 6.45 1.21
CA LEU A 248 21.75 7.17 1.73
C LEU A 248 21.90 7.42 3.23
N GLY A 249 21.63 8.63 3.67
CA GLY A 249 21.80 9.06 5.05
C GLY A 249 20.73 10.02 5.56
N THR A 250 20.00 10.66 4.64
CA THR A 250 18.89 11.54 4.96
C THR A 250 17.60 10.99 4.35
N ILE A 251 16.58 10.79 5.17
CA ILE A 251 15.29 10.23 4.76
C ILE A 251 14.23 11.29 4.95
N LEU A 252 13.53 11.62 3.87
CA LEU A 252 12.45 12.60 3.85
C LEU A 252 11.12 11.85 3.67
N LEU A 253 10.35 11.75 4.75
CA LEU A 253 9.05 11.11 4.76
C LEU A 253 8.00 12.05 4.15
N CYS A 254 7.58 11.78 2.93
CA CYS A 254 6.65 12.57 2.14
C CYS A 254 5.28 11.85 1.99
N LEU A 255 4.85 11.14 3.03
CA LEU A 255 3.58 10.43 3.06
C LEU A 255 2.39 11.41 3.12
N ASP A 256 1.18 10.94 2.86
CA ASP A 256 -0.03 11.74 2.80
C ASP A 256 -0.29 12.54 4.10
N ASN A 257 -0.98 13.66 3.97
CA ASN A 257 -1.38 14.52 5.08
C ASN A 257 -2.72 14.06 5.67
N ASP A 258 -2.79 12.80 6.08
CA ASP A 258 -3.92 12.21 6.78
C ASP A 258 -3.45 11.37 7.98
N GLU A 259 -4.40 10.84 8.75
CA GLU A 259 -4.07 10.11 9.98
C GLU A 259 -3.20 8.87 9.70
N ALA A 260 -3.45 8.15 8.59
CA ALA A 260 -2.66 6.97 8.21
C ALA A 260 -1.20 7.35 7.87
N GLY A 261 -1.01 8.42 7.09
CA GLY A 261 0.31 8.95 6.74
C GLY A 261 1.07 9.49 7.95
N HIS A 262 0.38 10.15 8.90
CA HIS A 262 1.00 10.60 10.15
C HIS A 262 1.42 9.44 11.04
N GLN A 263 0.60 8.42 11.19
CA GLN A 263 0.94 7.23 11.97
C GLN A 263 2.09 6.44 11.34
N ALA A 264 2.06 6.25 10.01
CA ALA A 264 3.13 5.58 9.28
C ALA A 264 4.46 6.35 9.43
N SER A 265 4.43 7.67 9.30
CA SER A 265 5.63 8.51 9.47
C SER A 265 6.24 8.39 10.88
N ARG A 266 5.40 8.35 11.93
CA ARG A 266 5.89 8.12 13.30
C ARG A 266 6.57 6.77 13.43
N ARG A 267 5.92 5.68 12.96
CA ARG A 267 6.50 4.33 13.01
C ARG A 267 7.80 4.20 12.23
N MET A 268 7.86 4.76 11.02
CA MET A 268 9.08 4.75 10.21
C MET A 268 10.20 5.53 10.88
N ARG A 269 9.91 6.70 11.45
CA ARG A 269 10.89 7.49 12.19
C ARG A 269 11.46 6.70 13.38
N GLU A 270 10.63 6.10 14.22
CA GLU A 270 11.06 5.30 15.38
C GLU A 270 12.02 4.17 15.00
N GLN A 271 11.87 3.59 13.81
CA GLN A 271 12.73 2.52 13.33
C GLN A 271 14.03 3.02 12.69
N LEU A 272 14.06 4.25 12.17
CA LEU A 272 15.14 4.77 11.34
C LEU A 272 16.04 5.79 12.07
N ASP A 273 15.50 6.57 13.01
CA ASP A 273 16.21 7.68 13.70
C ASP A 273 17.55 7.29 14.37
N ALA A 274 17.70 6.01 14.74
CA ALA A 274 18.96 5.56 15.36
C ALA A 274 20.14 5.50 14.38
N ARG A 275 19.89 5.53 13.06
CA ARG A 275 20.91 5.33 12.02
C ARG A 275 20.93 6.43 10.96
N TYR A 276 19.82 7.14 10.77
CA TYR A 276 19.60 8.06 9.67
C TYR A 276 19.05 9.39 10.17
N SER A 277 19.30 10.47 9.44
CA SER A 277 18.59 11.73 9.65
C SER A 277 17.19 11.60 9.03
N VAL A 278 16.14 11.68 9.85
CA VAL A 278 14.74 11.50 9.37
C VAL A 278 13.96 12.79 9.54
N GLU A 279 13.45 13.31 8.43
CA GLU A 279 12.62 14.50 8.38
C GLU A 279 11.24 14.16 7.81
N ARG A 280 10.24 14.99 8.11
CA ARG A 280 8.89 14.86 7.58
C ARG A 280 8.58 16.07 6.71
N LEU A 281 8.28 15.83 5.43
CA LEU A 281 7.70 16.82 4.53
C LEU A 281 6.21 16.52 4.36
N ILE A 282 5.37 17.53 4.60
CA ILE A 282 3.92 17.38 4.58
C ILE A 282 3.39 18.17 3.38
N PRO A 283 2.57 17.58 2.48
CA PRO A 283 1.92 18.34 1.41
C PRO A 283 0.93 19.35 1.99
N GLU A 284 0.74 20.47 1.33
CA GLU A 284 -0.23 21.50 1.73
C GLU A 284 -1.67 21.01 1.70
N ASN A 285 -1.99 20.10 0.78
CA ASN A 285 -3.28 19.43 0.65
C ASN A 285 -3.20 18.01 1.23
N LYS A 286 -4.14 17.14 0.87
CA LYS A 286 -4.19 15.76 1.35
C LYS A 286 -2.98 14.95 0.88
N ASP A 287 -2.63 15.06 -0.39
CA ASP A 287 -1.51 14.35 -1.01
C ASP A 287 -0.72 15.29 -1.95
N TRP A 288 0.41 14.82 -2.49
CA TRP A 288 1.26 15.64 -3.36
C TRP A 288 0.64 15.88 -4.73
N ASN A 289 -0.28 15.03 -5.20
CA ASN A 289 -0.95 15.25 -6.46
C ASN A 289 -2.00 16.37 -6.37
N ASP A 290 -2.64 16.52 -5.21
CA ASP A 290 -3.61 17.61 -4.97
C ASP A 290 -2.95 19.00 -4.92
N VAL A 291 -1.62 19.08 -4.79
CA VAL A 291 -0.85 20.34 -4.84
C VAL A 291 -0.58 20.79 -6.28
N LEU A 292 -0.59 19.85 -7.25
CA LEU A 292 -0.35 20.19 -8.66
C LEU A 292 -1.55 20.95 -9.26
N PRO A 293 -1.31 22.08 -9.96
CA PRO A 293 -2.36 22.73 -10.72
C PRO A 293 -2.86 21.78 -11.83
N LEU A 294 -4.15 21.48 -11.84
CA LEU A 294 -4.76 20.77 -12.95
C LEU A 294 -4.55 21.59 -14.22
N SER A 295 -4.08 20.95 -15.28
CA SER A 295 -3.74 21.58 -16.57
C SER A 295 -4.94 22.31 -17.16
N GLY A 296 -5.01 23.61 -16.91
CA GLY A 296 -6.04 24.57 -17.33
C GLY A 296 -5.75 25.98 -16.84
N GLU A 297 -4.97 26.15 -15.79
CA GLU A 297 -4.57 27.45 -15.26
C GLU A 297 -3.05 27.61 -15.38
N ASN A 298 -2.66 28.42 -16.34
CA ASN A 298 -1.36 29.02 -16.66
C ASN A 298 -0.18 28.74 -15.70
N ALA A 299 0.80 28.03 -16.25
CA ALA A 299 2.18 28.06 -15.78
C ALA A 299 2.76 29.48 -15.90
N GLN A 300 2.50 30.33 -14.94
CA GLN A 300 3.24 31.57 -14.70
C GLN A 300 3.44 31.74 -13.19
N GLY A 301 4.65 31.49 -12.74
CA GLY A 301 5.22 32.08 -11.55
C GLY A 301 5.12 31.33 -10.24
N PHE A 302 5.85 30.25 -10.09
CA PHE A 302 6.44 29.94 -8.78
C PHE A 302 7.90 30.38 -8.79
N ALA A 303 8.11 31.66 -8.51
CA ALA A 303 9.41 32.14 -8.09
C ALA A 303 9.68 31.60 -6.68
N MET A 304 10.83 30.94 -6.56
CA MET A 304 11.37 30.42 -5.30
C MET A 304 11.32 31.47 -4.21
N ASN A 305 10.59 31.17 -3.13
CA ASN A 305 10.85 31.81 -1.86
C ASN A 305 11.91 30.98 -1.14
N GLU A 306 13.02 31.64 -0.90
CA GLU A 306 14.25 31.12 -0.30
C GLU A 306 13.98 30.41 1.03
N MET A 307 14.42 29.14 1.10
CA MET A 307 14.69 28.50 2.39
C MET A 307 15.94 29.14 3.00
N ARG A 308 15.73 29.93 4.02
CA ARG A 308 16.75 30.28 5.03
C ARG A 308 16.63 29.34 6.21
#